data_2f26c5723428ae856cb8dc0ee303293c
#
_entry.id   2f26c5723428ae856cb8dc0ee303293c
#
_cell.length_a   1.000
_cell.length_b   1.000
_cell.length_c   1.000
_cell.angle_alpha   90.00
_cell.angle_beta   90.00
_cell.angle_gamma   90.00
#
_symmetry.space_group_name_H-M   'P 1'
#
loop_
_entity.id
_entity.type
_entity.pdbx_description
1 polymer ?
#
loop_
_entity_poly.entity_id
_entity_poly.type
_entity_poly.pdbx_seq_one_letter_code
_entity_poly.pdbx_strand_id
1 'polypeptide(L)'
;MIYQTLEKIIKLLQEILKNLKEEGSSSSSSSSSSSSSSFSSTPWPRFKYLDGEFKGNLTKTRTMALGDDGTIHSLGYKSDVHIKTDTAADRIEKQDTGYKGFIGNVEASDGYTYFLPAYASSIARLDRKTGSISVEKKFRMSPQVRSGAEGNNGIIYMPSYTRTLQIFTYDTNTEEVSSFTPPKPKRPANFNHIWGAATDKKGEIYMPPALGTSVAKIDKNGGFKYLDGLPVTSGVYGFSVKYVGATYVESVNKIFCLPRQGKMFLVINCEDDSYQEFKLPEDYLSVANKNKNFHGYLGPDGWLYSAFWADTKCFRINPNTLEFQWKDYEDDFKDGKATAKEGSGIMSLGTGYSTAALVKNNSVYLGLAGTSRAIKLEFDA
;
A
#
# COMPACT_ATOMS: atom_id res chain seq x y z
N MET A 1 37.63 -31.92 26.32
CA MET A 1 36.54 -32.24 25.37
C MET A 1 36.13 -30.99 24.52
N ILE A 2 35.81 -29.87 25.12
CA ILE A 2 35.37 -28.65 24.38
C ILE A 2 36.42 -28.12 23.40
N TYR A 3 37.71 -28.09 23.79
CA TYR A 3 38.82 -27.65 22.93
C TYR A 3 38.98 -28.49 21.65
N GLN A 4 38.85 -29.80 21.75
CA GLN A 4 38.97 -30.71 20.60
C GLN A 4 37.78 -30.55 19.64
N THR A 5 36.61 -30.20 20.15
CA THR A 5 35.42 -29.92 19.33
C THR A 5 35.56 -28.61 18.58
N LEU A 6 36.15 -27.58 19.23
CA LEU A 6 36.39 -26.28 18.62
C LEU A 6 37.41 -26.37 17.46
N GLU A 7 38.49 -27.13 17.66
CA GLU A 7 39.49 -27.38 16.60
C GLU A 7 38.87 -28.09 15.38
N LYS A 8 37.98 -29.05 15.60
CA LYS A 8 37.29 -29.71 14.49
C LYS A 8 36.37 -28.75 13.72
N ILE A 9 35.65 -27.88 14.42
CA ILE A 9 34.77 -26.86 13.79
C ILE A 9 35.64 -25.88 12.97
N ILE A 10 36.74 -25.42 13.50
CA ILE A 10 37.66 -24.49 12.79
C ILE A 10 38.18 -25.14 11.52
N LYS A 11 38.63 -26.40 11.57
CA LYS A 11 39.07 -27.12 10.38
C LYS A 11 37.98 -27.27 9.32
N LEU A 12 36.76 -27.59 9.73
CA LEU A 12 35.63 -27.72 8.82
C LEU A 12 35.29 -26.38 8.13
N LEU A 13 35.31 -25.28 8.86
CA LEU A 13 35.08 -23.94 8.31
C LEU A 13 36.20 -23.52 7.32
N GLN A 14 37.45 -23.89 7.59
CA GLN A 14 38.57 -23.63 6.67
C GLN A 14 38.43 -24.43 5.37
N GLU A 15 37.97 -25.68 5.45
CA GLU A 15 37.71 -26.52 4.29
C GLU A 15 36.57 -26.01 3.42
N ILE A 16 35.47 -25.57 4.05
CA ILE A 16 34.35 -24.91 3.35
C ILE A 16 34.82 -23.62 2.64
N LEU A 17 35.60 -22.80 3.30
CA LEU A 17 36.16 -21.56 2.73
C LEU A 17 37.11 -21.83 1.56
N LYS A 18 37.87 -22.93 1.60
CA LYS A 18 38.75 -23.37 0.51
C LYS A 18 37.92 -23.78 -0.71
N ASN A 19 36.87 -24.61 -0.52
CA ASN A 19 36.02 -25.09 -1.60
C ASN A 19 35.27 -23.92 -2.26
N LEU A 20 34.75 -22.94 -1.51
CA LEU A 20 34.12 -21.74 -2.05
C LEU A 20 35.07 -20.85 -2.87
N LYS A 21 36.38 -20.86 -2.55
CA LYS A 21 37.37 -20.14 -3.35
C LYS A 21 37.74 -20.88 -4.64
N GLU A 22 37.71 -22.20 -4.62
CA GLU A 22 38.01 -23.04 -5.80
C GLU A 22 36.85 -23.03 -6.80
N GLU A 23 35.58 -22.99 -6.34
CA GLU A 23 34.41 -22.83 -7.20
C GLU A 23 34.30 -21.42 -7.83
N GLY A 24 34.85 -20.40 -7.17
CA GLY A 24 34.90 -19.03 -7.70
C GLY A 24 35.96 -18.79 -8.78
N SER A 25 36.89 -19.71 -8.98
CA SER A 25 38.01 -19.53 -9.92
C SER A 25 37.90 -20.28 -11.25
N SER A 26 36.81 -21.04 -11.47
CA SER A 26 36.57 -21.80 -12.71
C SER A 26 35.55 -21.19 -13.65
N SER A 27 35.26 -19.88 -13.57
CA SER A 27 34.51 -19.22 -14.62
C SER A 27 35.43 -18.82 -15.77
N SER A 28 35.55 -19.74 -16.73
CA SER A 28 36.12 -19.52 -18.04
C SER A 28 35.49 -18.27 -18.71
N SER A 29 36.39 -17.42 -19.22
CA SER A 29 36.09 -16.32 -20.13
C SER A 29 35.32 -16.80 -21.37
N SER A 30 34.01 -16.81 -21.30
CA SER A 30 33.15 -16.76 -22.47
C SER A 30 32.92 -15.31 -22.80
N SER A 31 33.49 -14.82 -23.89
CA SER A 31 33.17 -13.56 -24.51
C SER A 31 31.68 -13.55 -24.91
N SER A 32 30.80 -13.13 -23.99
CA SER A 32 29.42 -12.85 -24.33
C SER A 32 29.41 -11.51 -25.06
N SER A 33 29.21 -11.56 -26.37
CA SER A 33 28.70 -10.42 -27.13
C SER A 33 27.46 -9.89 -26.40
N SER A 34 27.62 -8.75 -25.74
CA SER A 34 26.51 -8.00 -25.18
C SER A 34 25.64 -7.52 -26.33
N SER A 35 24.64 -8.32 -26.71
CA SER A 35 23.46 -7.79 -27.37
C SER A 35 22.81 -6.85 -26.36
N SER A 36 23.05 -5.56 -26.51
CA SER A 36 22.27 -4.51 -25.87
C SER A 36 20.85 -4.66 -26.40
N SER A 37 20.03 -5.49 -25.74
CA SER A 37 18.59 -5.37 -25.84
C SER A 37 18.26 -3.96 -25.38
N SER A 38 17.89 -3.09 -26.32
CA SER A 38 17.31 -1.80 -26.02
C SER A 38 16.01 -2.10 -25.24
N PHE A 39 16.10 -2.12 -23.91
CA PHE A 39 14.93 -2.07 -23.08
C PHE A 39 14.22 -0.76 -23.45
N SER A 40 13.09 -0.86 -24.12
CA SER A 40 12.17 0.24 -24.28
C SER A 40 11.79 0.70 -22.88
N SER A 41 12.48 1.72 -22.39
CA SER A 41 12.20 2.26 -21.08
C SER A 41 10.84 2.96 -21.18
N THR A 42 9.80 2.29 -20.68
CA THR A 42 8.50 2.93 -20.49
C THR A 42 8.73 4.26 -19.78
N PRO A 43 8.32 5.39 -20.33
CA PRO A 43 8.58 6.69 -19.73
C PRO A 43 7.94 6.78 -18.36
N TRP A 44 8.52 7.61 -17.49
CA TRP A 44 7.93 7.93 -16.21
C TRP A 44 6.78 8.91 -16.41
N PRO A 45 5.67 8.78 -15.64
CA PRO A 45 4.55 9.70 -15.74
C PRO A 45 4.98 11.14 -15.38
N ARG A 46 4.34 12.11 -16.02
CA ARG A 46 4.54 13.52 -15.74
C ARG A 46 3.77 13.94 -14.49
N PHE A 47 4.39 14.74 -13.67
CA PHE A 47 3.81 15.27 -12.46
C PHE A 47 3.03 16.55 -12.75
N LYS A 48 1.82 16.70 -12.20
CA LYS A 48 1.00 17.89 -12.30
C LYS A 48 0.26 18.15 -10.99
N TYR A 49 0.24 19.40 -10.56
CA TYR A 49 -0.68 19.84 -9.52
C TYR A 49 -2.06 20.13 -10.11
N LEU A 50 -3.11 19.71 -9.41
CA LEU A 50 -4.48 20.09 -9.76
C LEU A 50 -4.75 21.54 -9.34
N ASP A 51 -5.63 22.22 -10.09
CA ASP A 51 -6.07 23.56 -9.76
C ASP A 51 -6.96 23.58 -8.52
N GLY A 52 -6.83 24.62 -7.73
CA GLY A 52 -7.52 24.80 -6.47
C GLY A 52 -6.58 24.73 -5.27
N GLU A 53 -6.71 25.70 -4.39
CA GLU A 53 -5.95 25.76 -3.14
C GLU A 53 -6.89 25.72 -1.93
N PHE A 54 -6.53 24.90 -0.94
CA PHE A 54 -7.21 24.94 0.35
C PHE A 54 -6.48 25.90 1.28
N LYS A 55 -7.02 27.11 1.44
CA LYS A 55 -6.55 28.05 2.47
C LYS A 55 -7.03 27.55 3.85
N GLY A 56 -6.12 27.27 4.74
CA GLY A 56 -6.42 26.91 6.13
C GLY A 56 -5.81 25.59 6.58
N ASN A 57 -6.21 25.14 7.77
CA ASN A 57 -5.67 23.93 8.39
C ASN A 57 -5.75 22.72 7.47
N LEU A 58 -4.62 22.09 7.32
CA LEU A 58 -4.34 20.94 6.47
C LEU A 58 -5.48 19.92 6.44
N THR A 59 -6.19 19.90 5.34
CA THR A 59 -7.20 18.89 5.06
C THR A 59 -6.49 17.53 4.90
N LYS A 60 -6.67 16.64 5.86
CA LYS A 60 -6.09 15.30 5.81
C LYS A 60 -7.15 14.35 5.27
N THR A 61 -7.16 14.11 3.97
CA THR A 61 -7.95 13.04 3.38
C THR A 61 -7.08 11.79 3.23
N ARG A 62 -7.68 10.63 3.45
CA ARG A 62 -7.02 9.32 3.33
C ARG A 62 -7.88 8.31 2.61
N THR A 63 -8.80 8.81 1.81
CA THR A 63 -9.75 8.04 1.03
C THR A 63 -9.83 8.64 -0.36
N MET A 64 -10.06 7.83 -1.37
CA MET A 64 -10.40 8.27 -2.72
C MET A 64 -11.36 7.27 -3.36
N ALA A 65 -12.52 7.73 -3.76
CA ALA A 65 -13.54 6.94 -4.43
C ALA A 65 -13.93 7.60 -5.75
N LEU A 66 -14.13 6.82 -6.78
CA LEU A 66 -14.54 7.31 -8.10
C LEU A 66 -16.05 7.22 -8.25
N GLY A 67 -16.69 8.33 -8.62
CA GLY A 67 -18.04 8.35 -9.15
C GLY A 67 -18.05 7.95 -10.64
N ASP A 68 -19.19 7.45 -11.10
CA ASP A 68 -19.37 7.05 -12.50
C ASP A 68 -19.26 8.26 -13.47
N ASP A 69 -19.56 9.46 -12.96
CA ASP A 69 -19.37 10.74 -13.67
C ASP A 69 -17.90 11.14 -13.81
N GLY A 70 -17.00 10.42 -13.13
CA GLY A 70 -15.60 10.68 -13.12
C GLY A 70 -15.10 11.63 -12.05
N THR A 71 -15.97 12.09 -11.17
CA THR A 71 -15.58 12.87 -10.00
C THR A 71 -14.92 11.96 -8.96
N ILE A 72 -13.79 12.38 -8.41
CA ILE A 72 -13.16 11.70 -7.29
C ILE A 72 -13.62 12.32 -5.98
N HIS A 73 -14.09 11.49 -5.07
CA HIS A 73 -14.58 11.86 -3.75
C HIS A 73 -13.59 11.43 -2.66
N SER A 74 -13.24 12.34 -1.77
CA SER A 74 -12.33 12.06 -0.65
C SER A 74 -12.90 12.60 0.65
N LEU A 75 -12.99 11.75 1.68
CA LEU A 75 -13.44 12.14 3.01
C LEU A 75 -12.29 12.39 3.96
N GLY A 76 -12.50 13.31 4.89
CA GLY A 76 -11.50 13.74 5.85
C GLY A 76 -11.17 12.67 6.90
N TYR A 77 -9.87 12.58 7.21
CA TYR A 77 -9.33 11.75 8.29
C TYR A 77 -9.39 12.47 9.65
N LYS A 78 -8.89 13.70 9.72
CA LYS A 78 -8.90 14.56 10.92
C LYS A 78 -9.68 15.85 10.75
N SER A 79 -10.24 16.06 9.59
CA SER A 79 -11.04 17.20 9.22
C SER A 79 -12.38 16.73 8.70
N ASP A 80 -13.41 17.50 8.94
CA ASP A 80 -14.79 17.27 8.54
C ASP A 80 -15.06 17.76 7.12
N VAL A 81 -14.18 17.41 6.21
CA VAL A 81 -14.25 17.83 4.82
C VAL A 81 -14.51 16.69 3.86
N HIS A 82 -15.23 17.01 2.82
CA HIS A 82 -15.36 16.25 1.59
C HIS A 82 -14.67 17.03 0.47
N ILE A 83 -13.74 16.40 -0.20
CA ILE A 83 -13.08 16.95 -1.37
C ILE A 83 -13.63 16.24 -2.59
N LYS A 84 -14.08 17.03 -3.55
CA LYS A 84 -14.43 16.60 -4.89
C LYS A 84 -13.34 17.01 -5.84
N THR A 85 -12.86 16.07 -6.65
CA THR A 85 -11.91 16.35 -7.73
C THR A 85 -12.60 16.10 -9.06
N ASP A 86 -12.84 17.15 -9.81
CA ASP A 86 -13.30 17.08 -11.19
C ASP A 86 -12.11 16.66 -12.07
N THR A 87 -12.15 15.43 -12.58
CA THR A 87 -11.06 14.89 -13.39
C THR A 87 -11.03 15.43 -14.82
N ALA A 88 -12.13 16.02 -15.29
CA ALA A 88 -12.20 16.64 -16.62
C ALA A 88 -11.62 18.06 -16.59
N ALA A 89 -11.91 18.82 -15.53
CA ALA A 89 -11.39 20.16 -15.35
C ALA A 89 -10.06 20.23 -14.58
N ASP A 90 -9.53 19.11 -14.10
CA ASP A 90 -8.36 19.03 -13.21
C ASP A 90 -8.49 19.97 -11.99
N ARG A 91 -9.70 20.09 -11.44
CA ARG A 91 -10.04 21.05 -10.39
C ARG A 91 -10.54 20.35 -9.15
N ILE A 92 -10.21 20.91 -7.99
CA ILE A 92 -10.66 20.43 -6.68
C ILE A 92 -11.62 21.42 -6.02
N GLU A 93 -12.66 20.87 -5.39
CA GLU A 93 -13.63 21.61 -4.59
C GLU A 93 -13.69 21.03 -3.19
N LYS A 94 -13.86 21.90 -2.19
CA LYS A 94 -14.00 21.52 -0.79
C LYS A 94 -15.42 21.82 -0.31
N GLN A 95 -15.98 20.85 0.41
CA GLN A 95 -17.26 21.00 1.11
C GLN A 95 -17.08 20.56 2.56
N ASP A 96 -17.54 21.35 3.52
CA ASP A 96 -17.60 20.94 4.92
C ASP A 96 -18.80 20.01 5.13
N THR A 97 -18.60 18.86 5.76
CA THR A 97 -19.62 17.80 5.86
C THR A 97 -20.01 17.44 7.28
N GLY A 98 -19.22 17.85 8.26
CA GLY A 98 -19.36 17.40 9.64
C GLY A 98 -18.88 15.95 9.88
N TYR A 99 -18.40 15.24 8.87
CA TYR A 99 -17.97 13.84 8.97
C TYR A 99 -16.45 13.73 8.87
N LYS A 100 -15.85 12.98 9.79
CA LYS A 100 -14.39 12.74 9.85
C LYS A 100 -14.08 11.36 10.39
N GLY A 101 -12.84 10.94 10.23
CA GLY A 101 -12.31 9.71 10.83
C GLY A 101 -12.23 8.54 9.89
N PHE A 102 -12.18 8.77 8.57
CA PHE A 102 -12.12 7.73 7.57
C PHE A 102 -10.70 7.52 7.04
N ILE A 103 -10.29 6.26 6.84
CA ILE A 103 -9.04 5.87 6.17
C ILE A 103 -9.32 4.68 5.26
N GLY A 104 -8.86 4.77 4.01
CA GLY A 104 -9.09 3.74 3.00
C GLY A 104 -10.56 3.67 2.58
N ASN A 105 -10.80 2.92 1.56
CA ASN A 105 -12.12 2.66 1.01
C ASN A 105 -12.14 1.29 0.35
N VAL A 106 -13.34 0.76 0.15
CA VAL A 106 -13.61 -0.47 -0.60
C VAL A 106 -14.65 -0.14 -1.65
N GLU A 107 -14.30 -0.36 -2.89
CA GLU A 107 -15.25 -0.36 -4.00
C GLU A 107 -15.98 -1.69 -3.98
N ALA A 108 -17.29 -1.67 -3.75
CA ALA A 108 -18.08 -2.87 -3.59
C ALA A 108 -18.89 -3.20 -4.87
N SER A 109 -19.27 -4.46 -4.97
CA SER A 109 -20.03 -5.00 -6.11
C SER A 109 -21.45 -4.48 -6.20
N ASP A 110 -22.01 -3.93 -5.10
CA ASP A 110 -23.35 -3.36 -5.02
C ASP A 110 -23.51 -1.96 -5.66
N GLY A 111 -22.43 -1.40 -6.23
CA GLY A 111 -22.45 -0.08 -6.85
C GLY A 111 -22.04 1.07 -5.92
N TYR A 112 -21.71 0.77 -4.66
CA TYR A 112 -21.23 1.75 -3.71
C TYR A 112 -19.71 1.65 -3.49
N THR A 113 -19.11 2.73 -3.03
CA THR A 113 -17.77 2.73 -2.43
C THR A 113 -17.88 3.07 -0.96
N TYR A 114 -17.38 2.19 -0.10
CA TYR A 114 -17.46 2.32 1.35
C TYR A 114 -16.17 2.94 1.91
N PHE A 115 -16.29 4.03 2.66
CA PHE A 115 -15.20 4.67 3.38
C PHE A 115 -15.07 4.07 4.77
N LEU A 116 -13.88 3.61 5.11
CA LEU A 116 -13.65 2.77 6.27
C LEU A 116 -13.42 3.57 7.55
N PRO A 117 -14.02 3.18 8.67
CA PRO A 117 -13.97 3.92 9.93
C PRO A 117 -12.66 3.68 10.69
N ALA A 118 -11.72 4.62 10.62
CA ALA A 118 -10.48 4.58 11.38
C ALA A 118 -10.59 5.22 12.75
N TYR A 119 -11.31 6.33 12.84
CA TYR A 119 -11.61 7.04 14.09
C TYR A 119 -13.09 7.39 14.21
N ALA A 120 -13.86 7.11 13.17
CA ALA A 120 -15.30 7.21 13.18
C ALA A 120 -15.95 5.97 13.82
N SER A 121 -17.14 6.13 14.36
CA SER A 121 -18.04 5.01 14.69
C SER A 121 -19.10 4.78 13.60
N SER A 122 -18.92 5.40 12.47
CA SER A 122 -19.82 5.38 11.32
C SER A 122 -19.13 4.80 10.11
N ILE A 123 -19.88 4.14 9.25
CA ILE A 123 -19.47 3.83 7.89
C ILE A 123 -20.04 4.90 6.97
N ALA A 124 -19.28 5.34 5.99
CA ALA A 124 -19.77 6.23 4.94
C ALA A 124 -19.74 5.48 3.62
N ARG A 125 -20.73 5.73 2.77
CA ARG A 125 -20.79 5.16 1.43
C ARG A 125 -21.08 6.23 0.37
N LEU A 126 -20.40 6.12 -0.73
CA LEU A 126 -20.63 6.89 -1.95
C LEU A 126 -21.47 6.03 -2.90
N ASP A 127 -22.62 6.52 -3.28
CA ASP A 127 -23.33 6.01 -4.45
C ASP A 127 -22.56 6.47 -5.70
N ARG A 128 -21.93 5.54 -6.40
CA ARG A 128 -21.08 5.88 -7.56
C ARG A 128 -21.85 6.50 -8.71
N LYS A 129 -23.12 6.11 -8.88
CA LYS A 129 -23.98 6.59 -9.96
C LYS A 129 -24.43 8.03 -9.74
N THR A 130 -24.76 8.39 -8.50
CA THR A 130 -25.33 9.72 -8.19
C THR A 130 -24.30 10.68 -7.59
N GLY A 131 -23.16 10.20 -7.14
CA GLY A 131 -22.15 10.98 -6.40
C GLY A 131 -22.60 11.35 -4.98
N SER A 132 -23.72 10.79 -4.49
CA SER A 132 -24.26 11.08 -3.16
C SER A 132 -23.49 10.33 -2.08
N ILE A 133 -23.20 11.00 -0.97
CA ILE A 133 -22.58 10.38 0.20
C ILE A 133 -23.59 10.28 1.32
N SER A 134 -23.77 9.08 1.87
CA SER A 134 -24.48 8.81 3.10
C SER A 134 -23.55 8.33 4.20
N VAL A 135 -23.85 8.68 5.45
CA VAL A 135 -23.05 8.29 6.61
C VAL A 135 -23.97 7.75 7.70
N GLU A 136 -23.69 6.53 8.12
CA GLU A 136 -24.51 5.83 9.10
C GLU A 136 -23.68 5.37 10.28
N LYS A 137 -24.18 5.57 11.50
CA LYS A 137 -23.55 5.07 12.71
C LYS A 137 -23.80 3.57 12.83
N LYS A 138 -22.78 2.77 12.60
CA LYS A 138 -22.86 1.29 12.64
C LYS A 138 -22.10 0.67 13.80
N PHE A 139 -21.15 1.38 14.42
CA PHE A 139 -20.30 0.84 15.49
C PHE A 139 -20.55 1.55 16.82
N ARG A 140 -20.51 0.80 17.92
CA ARG A 140 -20.58 1.39 19.26
C ARG A 140 -19.36 2.28 19.55
N MET A 141 -18.19 1.85 19.08
CA MET A 141 -16.92 2.58 19.18
C MET A 141 -16.18 2.48 17.85
N SER A 142 -15.20 3.34 17.63
CA SER A 142 -14.37 3.24 16.43
C SER A 142 -13.67 1.87 16.34
N PRO A 143 -13.84 1.13 15.23
CA PRO A 143 -13.18 -0.16 15.03
C PRO A 143 -11.69 -0.03 14.67
N GLN A 144 -11.19 1.19 14.50
CA GLN A 144 -9.79 1.50 14.13
C GLN A 144 -9.33 0.74 12.86
N VAL A 145 -10.17 0.69 11.86
CA VAL A 145 -9.90 0.06 10.58
C VAL A 145 -9.09 1.00 9.69
N ARG A 146 -8.18 0.48 8.88
CA ARG A 146 -7.36 1.27 7.95
C ARG A 146 -7.38 0.76 6.53
N SER A 147 -7.84 -0.46 6.33
CA SER A 147 -8.04 -1.08 5.03
C SER A 147 -9.13 -2.13 5.14
N GLY A 148 -9.63 -2.56 4.01
CA GLY A 148 -10.60 -3.63 3.91
C GLY A 148 -10.68 -4.11 2.47
N ALA A 149 -11.41 -5.19 2.28
CA ALA A 149 -11.68 -5.74 0.96
C ALA A 149 -13.03 -6.47 0.98
N GLU A 150 -13.74 -6.47 -0.13
CA GLU A 150 -14.96 -7.21 -0.30
C GLU A 150 -14.65 -8.64 -0.76
N GLY A 151 -15.30 -9.63 -0.14
CA GLY A 151 -15.32 -11.01 -0.62
C GLY A 151 -16.45 -11.27 -1.61
N ASN A 152 -16.44 -12.43 -2.27
CA ASN A 152 -17.49 -12.82 -3.24
C ASN A 152 -18.91 -12.87 -2.69
N ASN A 153 -19.06 -12.85 -1.37
CA ASN A 153 -20.35 -12.93 -0.68
C ASN A 153 -20.99 -11.57 -0.39
N GLY A 154 -20.45 -10.47 -0.92
CA GLY A 154 -20.90 -9.12 -0.60
C GLY A 154 -20.56 -8.66 0.81
N ILE A 155 -19.64 -9.36 1.49
CA ILE A 155 -19.17 -8.98 2.83
C ILE A 155 -17.84 -8.22 2.71
N ILE A 156 -17.79 -7.03 3.27
CA ILE A 156 -16.57 -6.25 3.42
C ILE A 156 -15.88 -6.67 4.72
N TYR A 157 -14.66 -7.18 4.61
CA TYR A 157 -13.82 -7.57 5.73
C TYR A 157 -12.84 -6.44 6.07
N MET A 158 -12.84 -6.02 7.32
CA MET A 158 -12.15 -4.83 7.80
C MET A 158 -11.25 -5.19 8.99
N PRO A 159 -9.96 -5.49 8.78
CA PRO A 159 -9.05 -5.80 9.88
C PRO A 159 -8.79 -4.58 10.75
N SER A 160 -8.90 -4.74 12.07
CA SER A 160 -8.59 -3.68 13.02
C SER A 160 -7.09 -3.43 13.13
N TYR A 161 -6.72 -2.18 13.34
CA TYR A 161 -5.36 -1.77 13.68
C TYR A 161 -5.19 -1.63 15.20
N THR A 162 -5.50 -2.69 15.94
CA THR A 162 -5.41 -2.74 17.40
C THR A 162 -4.46 -3.84 17.85
N ARG A 163 -4.06 -3.83 19.13
CA ARG A 163 -3.15 -4.86 19.68
C ARG A 163 -3.69 -6.28 19.54
N THR A 164 -5.01 -6.44 19.66
CA THR A 164 -5.69 -7.71 19.39
C THR A 164 -6.35 -7.59 18.03
N LEU A 165 -5.93 -8.42 17.07
CA LEU A 165 -6.56 -8.44 15.77
C LEU A 165 -8.04 -8.84 15.93
N GLN A 166 -8.90 -7.98 15.42
CA GLN A 166 -10.32 -8.23 15.25
C GLN A 166 -10.66 -7.96 13.80
N ILE A 167 -11.40 -8.84 13.16
CA ILE A 167 -11.93 -8.61 11.82
C ILE A 167 -13.37 -8.17 11.98
N PHE A 168 -13.66 -6.93 11.63
CA PHE A 168 -15.02 -6.43 11.47
C PHE A 168 -15.52 -6.81 10.10
N THR A 169 -16.81 -7.09 10.01
CA THR A 169 -17.49 -7.36 8.74
C THR A 169 -18.66 -6.41 8.56
N TYR A 170 -18.91 -6.05 7.33
CA TYR A 170 -20.10 -5.34 6.92
C TYR A 170 -20.71 -6.06 5.74
N ASP A 171 -21.91 -6.55 5.90
CA ASP A 171 -22.69 -7.20 4.84
C ASP A 171 -23.42 -6.11 4.03
N THR A 172 -23.06 -5.98 2.75
CA THR A 172 -23.63 -4.94 1.88
C THR A 172 -25.09 -5.20 1.52
N ASN A 173 -25.57 -6.44 1.64
CA ASN A 173 -26.95 -6.82 1.34
C ASN A 173 -27.90 -6.55 2.52
N THR A 174 -27.44 -6.85 3.75
CA THR A 174 -28.27 -6.69 4.95
C THR A 174 -27.96 -5.41 5.74
N GLU A 175 -26.87 -4.73 5.40
CA GLU A 175 -26.29 -3.58 6.10
C GLU A 175 -25.93 -3.88 7.57
N GLU A 176 -25.73 -5.14 7.91
CA GLU A 176 -25.37 -5.58 9.25
C GLU A 176 -23.85 -5.54 9.47
N VAL A 177 -23.46 -5.17 10.68
CA VAL A 177 -22.10 -5.22 11.16
C VAL A 177 -21.91 -6.36 12.12
N SER A 178 -20.87 -7.14 11.90
CA SER A 178 -20.45 -8.20 12.81
C SER A 178 -18.93 -8.11 13.04
N SER A 179 -18.40 -9.01 13.85
CA SER A 179 -16.96 -9.14 14.03
C SER A 179 -16.57 -10.49 14.63
N PHE A 180 -15.37 -10.91 14.35
CA PHE A 180 -14.78 -12.08 15.00
C PHE A 180 -13.30 -11.83 15.34
N THR A 181 -12.82 -12.56 16.34
CA THR A 181 -11.40 -12.55 16.71
C THR A 181 -10.75 -13.78 16.07
N PRO A 182 -9.80 -13.61 15.14
CA PRO A 182 -9.08 -14.72 14.56
C PRO A 182 -8.29 -15.51 15.60
N PRO A 183 -8.02 -16.81 15.36
CA PRO A 183 -7.11 -17.56 16.20
C PRO A 183 -5.73 -16.90 16.26
N LYS A 184 -4.97 -17.15 17.31
CA LYS A 184 -3.61 -16.64 17.41
C LYS A 184 -2.72 -17.35 16.37
N PRO A 185 -1.84 -16.63 15.65
CA PRO A 185 -0.89 -17.27 14.75
C PRO A 185 0.09 -18.14 15.54
N LYS A 186 0.63 -19.18 14.89
CA LYS A 186 1.56 -20.14 15.51
C LYS A 186 2.83 -19.50 16.06
N ARG A 187 3.29 -18.43 15.45
CA ARG A 187 4.40 -17.60 15.97
C ARG A 187 3.82 -16.32 16.54
N PRO A 188 3.79 -16.16 17.87
CA PRO A 188 3.30 -14.94 18.48
C PRO A 188 4.24 -13.79 18.12
N ALA A 189 3.89 -13.03 17.11
CA ALA A 189 4.34 -11.66 17.03
C ALA A 189 3.57 -10.89 18.09
N ASN A 190 4.25 -10.05 18.85
CA ASN A 190 3.63 -9.28 19.93
C ASN A 190 2.48 -8.36 19.45
N PHE A 191 2.26 -8.26 18.13
CA PHE A 191 1.24 -7.41 17.52
C PHE A 191 0.84 -7.97 16.15
N ASN A 192 -0.43 -8.34 16.00
CA ASN A 192 -0.99 -8.74 14.70
C ASN A 192 -1.71 -7.55 14.05
N HIS A 193 -0.96 -6.50 13.76
CA HIS A 193 -1.52 -5.36 13.06
C HIS A 193 -1.58 -5.66 11.56
N ILE A 194 -2.72 -5.44 10.96
CA ILE A 194 -2.93 -5.50 9.52
C ILE A 194 -3.21 -4.09 9.01
N TRP A 195 -2.59 -3.73 7.89
CA TRP A 195 -2.75 -2.42 7.28
C TRP A 195 -2.81 -2.49 5.76
N GLY A 196 -3.39 -3.52 5.25
CA GLY A 196 -3.61 -3.75 3.83
C GLY A 196 -4.54 -4.92 3.64
N ALA A 197 -5.38 -4.87 2.63
CA ALA A 197 -6.20 -5.98 2.19
C ALA A 197 -6.40 -5.86 0.68
N ALA A 198 -6.40 -6.99 -0.01
CA ALA A 198 -6.75 -7.07 -1.42
C ALA A 198 -7.49 -8.37 -1.70
N THR A 199 -8.47 -8.30 -2.59
CA THR A 199 -9.25 -9.45 -3.06
C THR A 199 -8.69 -9.91 -4.40
N ASP A 200 -8.48 -11.22 -4.56
CA ASP A 200 -8.11 -11.81 -5.83
C ASP A 200 -9.35 -12.11 -6.72
N LYS A 201 -9.13 -12.60 -7.93
CA LYS A 201 -10.22 -12.95 -8.86
C LYS A 201 -11.12 -14.10 -8.39
N LYS A 202 -10.68 -14.89 -7.39
CA LYS A 202 -11.49 -15.97 -6.77
C LYS A 202 -12.37 -15.43 -5.64
N GLY A 203 -12.22 -14.15 -5.26
CA GLY A 203 -12.88 -13.52 -4.11
C GLY A 203 -12.23 -13.86 -2.79
N GLU A 204 -11.00 -14.35 -2.80
CA GLU A 204 -10.21 -14.61 -1.61
C GLU A 204 -9.47 -13.34 -1.19
N ILE A 205 -9.49 -13.03 0.11
CA ILE A 205 -8.91 -11.79 0.64
C ILE A 205 -7.59 -12.09 1.33
N TYR A 206 -6.55 -11.37 0.94
CA TYR A 206 -5.22 -11.45 1.54
C TYR A 206 -4.91 -10.18 2.30
N MET A 207 -4.47 -10.34 3.53
CA MET A 207 -4.20 -9.27 4.48
C MET A 207 -2.76 -9.41 5.01
N PRO A 208 -1.77 -8.74 4.38
CA PRO A 208 -0.38 -8.81 4.80
C PRO A 208 -0.18 -8.18 6.17
N PRO A 209 0.78 -8.69 6.97
CA PRO A 209 1.03 -8.16 8.29
C PRO A 209 1.75 -6.80 8.21
N ALA A 210 1.19 -5.79 8.85
CA ALA A 210 1.94 -4.56 9.15
C ALA A 210 2.97 -4.82 10.26
N LEU A 211 2.59 -5.62 11.25
CA LEU A 211 3.46 -6.17 12.28
C LEU A 211 3.11 -7.64 12.42
N GLY A 212 4.07 -8.52 12.27
CA GLY A 212 3.80 -9.95 12.37
C GLY A 212 4.57 -10.78 11.33
N THR A 213 4.33 -12.08 11.34
CA THR A 213 5.03 -13.07 10.51
C THR A 213 4.12 -13.91 9.63
N SER A 214 2.83 -13.57 9.58
CA SER A 214 1.85 -14.37 8.85
C SER A 214 0.91 -13.46 8.06
N VAL A 215 0.62 -13.83 6.83
CA VAL A 215 -0.46 -13.21 6.05
C VAL A 215 -1.78 -13.81 6.54
N ALA A 216 -2.75 -12.98 6.89
CA ALA A 216 -4.09 -13.44 7.15
C ALA A 216 -4.84 -13.59 5.81
N LYS A 217 -5.61 -14.66 5.67
CA LYS A 217 -6.41 -14.94 4.47
C LYS A 217 -7.85 -15.27 4.86
N ILE A 218 -8.79 -14.70 4.11
CA ILE A 218 -10.20 -15.11 4.10
C ILE A 218 -10.43 -15.84 2.77
N ASP A 219 -10.91 -17.06 2.81
CA ASP A 219 -11.26 -17.80 1.60
C ASP A 219 -12.61 -17.33 1.02
N LYS A 220 -12.90 -17.78 -0.19
CA LYS A 220 -14.14 -17.41 -0.91
C LYS A 220 -15.45 -17.76 -0.18
N ASN A 221 -15.40 -18.61 0.85
CA ASN A 221 -16.54 -19.02 1.66
C ASN A 221 -16.56 -18.28 3.03
N GLY A 222 -15.63 -17.37 3.28
CA GLY A 222 -15.50 -16.63 4.54
C GLY A 222 -14.66 -17.33 5.61
N GLY A 223 -14.04 -18.48 5.29
CA GLY A 223 -13.15 -19.21 6.20
C GLY A 223 -11.83 -18.47 6.40
N PHE A 224 -11.37 -18.39 7.66
CA PHE A 224 -10.13 -17.69 8.02
C PHE A 224 -8.96 -18.67 8.20
N LYS A 225 -7.79 -18.29 7.65
CA LYS A 225 -6.51 -18.97 7.93
C LYS A 225 -5.32 -18.02 7.94
N TYR A 226 -4.20 -18.47 8.51
CA TYR A 226 -2.91 -17.80 8.34
C TYR A 226 -2.03 -18.55 7.34
N LEU A 227 -1.34 -17.81 6.50
CA LEU A 227 -0.20 -18.29 5.73
C LEU A 227 1.04 -17.94 6.56
N ASP A 228 1.58 -18.97 7.24
CA ASP A 228 2.70 -18.81 8.19
C ASP A 228 4.04 -18.95 7.49
N GLY A 229 5.08 -18.33 8.05
CA GLY A 229 6.47 -18.55 7.63
C GLY A 229 7.18 -17.32 7.07
N LEU A 230 6.53 -16.15 7.07
CA LEU A 230 7.26 -14.91 6.78
C LEU A 230 8.40 -14.74 7.78
N PRO A 231 9.61 -14.43 7.32
CA PRO A 231 10.72 -14.21 8.21
C PRO A 231 10.42 -13.06 9.17
N VAL A 232 10.85 -13.22 10.42
CA VAL A 232 10.91 -12.11 11.35
C VAL A 232 11.98 -11.17 10.83
N THR A 233 11.64 -10.27 9.93
CA THR A 233 12.56 -9.19 9.61
C THR A 233 12.63 -8.32 10.85
N SER A 234 13.71 -8.47 11.60
CA SER A 234 14.08 -7.52 12.63
C SER A 234 14.24 -6.15 11.94
N GLY A 235 13.17 -5.37 11.98
CA GLY A 235 13.29 -3.96 11.63
C GLY A 235 14.38 -3.37 12.54
N VAL A 236 15.21 -2.52 11.99
CA VAL A 236 16.34 -1.87 12.64
C VAL A 236 15.95 -1.14 13.94
N TYR A 237 14.66 -1.01 14.20
CA TYR A 237 14.08 -0.41 15.41
C TYR A 237 12.85 -1.23 15.81
N GLY A 238 12.91 -2.07 16.79
CA GLY A 238 11.90 -2.88 17.48
C GLY A 238 10.39 -2.87 17.12
N PHE A 239 9.90 -1.96 16.30
CA PHE A 239 8.51 -1.77 15.89
C PHE A 239 8.38 -1.26 14.45
N SER A 240 9.17 -1.72 13.51
CA SER A 240 9.03 -1.25 12.13
C SER A 240 7.85 -1.92 11.42
N VAL A 241 6.94 -1.10 10.90
CA VAL A 241 5.84 -1.54 10.04
C VAL A 241 6.40 -2.12 8.75
N LYS A 242 6.13 -3.41 8.51
CA LYS A 242 6.63 -4.14 7.33
C LYS A 242 5.91 -3.69 6.08
N TYR A 243 4.65 -4.10 5.95
CA TYR A 243 3.84 -3.87 4.76
C TYR A 243 2.67 -2.96 5.10
N VAL A 244 2.35 -2.08 4.16
CA VAL A 244 1.18 -1.21 4.21
C VAL A 244 0.55 -1.21 2.84
N GLY A 245 -0.71 -1.63 2.80
CA GLY A 245 -1.40 -1.86 1.54
C GLY A 245 -1.11 -3.24 0.94
N ALA A 246 -2.00 -3.63 0.08
CA ALA A 246 -1.92 -4.79 -0.78
C ALA A 246 -2.59 -4.41 -2.11
N THR A 247 -1.98 -4.78 -3.21
CA THR A 247 -2.50 -4.51 -4.56
C THR A 247 -2.55 -5.81 -5.33
N TYR A 248 -3.76 -6.21 -5.72
CA TYR A 248 -3.94 -7.34 -6.61
C TYR A 248 -3.63 -6.93 -8.05
N VAL A 249 -2.80 -7.69 -8.73
CA VAL A 249 -2.45 -7.51 -10.14
C VAL A 249 -2.96 -8.70 -10.93
N GLU A 250 -4.09 -8.50 -11.60
CA GLU A 250 -4.84 -9.57 -12.28
C GLU A 250 -4.02 -10.24 -13.38
N SER A 251 -3.25 -9.48 -14.17
CA SER A 251 -2.46 -10.00 -15.29
C SER A 251 -1.46 -11.09 -14.92
N VAL A 252 -1.01 -11.10 -13.67
CA VAL A 252 -0.08 -12.11 -13.13
C VAL A 252 -0.69 -12.95 -12.01
N ASN A 253 -1.94 -12.71 -11.64
CA ASN A 253 -2.66 -13.37 -10.54
C ASN A 253 -1.88 -13.34 -9.22
N LYS A 254 -1.34 -12.17 -8.86
CA LYS A 254 -0.51 -11.99 -7.67
C LYS A 254 -0.92 -10.75 -6.88
N ILE A 255 -0.66 -10.81 -5.57
CA ILE A 255 -0.80 -9.65 -4.68
C ILE A 255 0.59 -9.13 -4.30
N PHE A 256 0.78 -7.85 -4.50
CA PHE A 256 1.99 -7.11 -4.15
C PHE A 256 1.77 -6.30 -2.88
N CYS A 257 2.65 -6.47 -1.90
CA CYS A 257 2.61 -5.77 -0.63
C CYS A 257 3.87 -4.93 -0.50
N LEU A 258 3.73 -3.61 -0.58
CA LEU A 258 4.87 -2.72 -0.57
C LEU A 258 5.35 -2.42 0.86
N PRO A 259 6.66 -2.25 1.07
CA PRO A 259 7.22 -1.99 2.39
C PRO A 259 6.99 -0.53 2.79
N ARG A 260 6.65 -0.31 4.06
CA ARG A 260 6.66 1.02 4.65
C ARG A 260 8.03 1.38 5.23
N GLN A 261 8.54 0.58 6.14
CA GLN A 261 9.83 0.79 6.81
C GLN A 261 10.81 -0.35 6.55
N GLY A 262 10.31 -1.44 6.00
CA GLY A 262 11.10 -2.60 5.62
C GLY A 262 11.96 -2.36 4.39
N LYS A 263 12.88 -3.29 4.15
CA LYS A 263 13.72 -3.34 2.95
C LYS A 263 13.24 -4.33 1.91
N MET A 264 12.12 -5.00 2.20
CA MET A 264 11.58 -6.09 1.40
C MET A 264 10.16 -5.75 0.97
N PHE A 265 9.79 -6.03 -0.27
CA PHE A 265 8.40 -6.15 -0.67
C PHE A 265 7.98 -7.62 -0.76
N LEU A 266 6.71 -7.88 -0.57
CA LEU A 266 6.16 -9.23 -0.55
C LEU A 266 5.30 -9.45 -1.80
N VAL A 267 5.46 -10.58 -2.44
CA VAL A 267 4.60 -11.04 -3.54
C VAL A 267 3.94 -12.34 -3.12
N ILE A 268 2.61 -12.41 -3.23
CA ILE A 268 1.80 -13.58 -2.92
C ILE A 268 1.23 -14.10 -4.23
N ASN A 269 1.42 -15.37 -4.53
CA ASN A 269 0.80 -16.05 -5.65
C ASN A 269 -0.59 -16.54 -5.25
N CYS A 270 -1.64 -16.00 -5.88
CA CYS A 270 -3.03 -16.35 -5.56
C CYS A 270 -3.45 -17.75 -6.08
N GLU A 271 -2.60 -18.43 -6.85
CA GLU A 271 -2.92 -19.77 -7.35
C GLU A 271 -2.73 -20.84 -6.29
N ASP A 272 -1.65 -20.75 -5.51
CA ASP A 272 -1.20 -21.77 -4.58
C ASP A 272 -0.91 -21.25 -3.17
N ASP A 273 -1.17 -19.99 -2.89
CA ASP A 273 -0.88 -19.29 -1.64
C ASP A 273 0.63 -19.21 -1.30
N SER A 274 1.50 -19.53 -2.25
CA SER A 274 2.93 -19.34 -2.06
C SER A 274 3.28 -17.85 -2.04
N TYR A 275 4.36 -17.49 -1.35
CA TYR A 275 4.78 -16.11 -1.27
C TYR A 275 6.30 -16.00 -1.20
N GLN A 276 6.80 -14.85 -1.64
CA GLN A 276 8.22 -14.54 -1.64
C GLN A 276 8.47 -13.07 -1.28
N GLU A 277 9.50 -12.82 -0.47
CA GLU A 277 9.99 -11.48 -0.19
C GLU A 277 11.16 -11.15 -1.12
N PHE A 278 11.14 -9.93 -1.68
CA PHE A 278 12.18 -9.40 -2.55
C PHE A 278 12.80 -8.16 -1.93
N LYS A 279 14.11 -8.10 -1.92
CA LYS A 279 14.86 -6.96 -1.39
C LYS A 279 14.80 -5.78 -2.36
N LEU A 280 14.50 -4.60 -1.84
CA LEU A 280 14.64 -3.36 -2.60
C LEU A 280 16.13 -3.10 -2.90
N PRO A 281 16.45 -2.54 -4.06
CA PRO A 281 17.84 -2.21 -4.43
C PRO A 281 18.52 -1.28 -3.43
N GLU A 282 19.82 -1.47 -3.21
CA GLU A 282 20.58 -0.71 -2.21
C GLU A 282 20.74 0.77 -2.59
N ASP A 283 20.84 1.10 -3.88
CA ASP A 283 20.89 2.46 -4.38
C ASP A 283 19.62 3.24 -3.97
N TYR A 284 18.44 2.63 -4.14
CA TYR A 284 17.19 3.20 -3.63
C TYR A 284 17.18 3.28 -2.10
N LEU A 285 17.59 2.20 -1.42
CA LEU A 285 17.57 2.14 0.05
C LEU A 285 18.50 3.17 0.70
N SER A 286 19.57 3.54 0.04
CA SER A 286 20.54 4.53 0.52
C SER A 286 20.00 5.95 0.51
N VAL A 287 19.08 6.26 -0.41
CA VAL A 287 18.52 7.61 -0.62
C VAL A 287 17.09 7.77 -0.11
N ALA A 288 16.34 6.66 -0.01
CA ALA A 288 14.96 6.70 0.41
C ALA A 288 14.79 7.00 1.91
N ASN A 289 13.77 7.76 2.24
CA ASN A 289 13.42 8.00 3.65
C ASN A 289 13.09 6.68 4.36
N LYS A 290 13.29 6.64 5.69
CA LYS A 290 12.93 5.48 6.53
C LYS A 290 11.46 5.07 6.39
N ASN A 291 10.55 6.02 6.15
CA ASN A 291 9.14 5.78 5.90
C ASN A 291 8.87 5.86 4.39
N LYS A 292 9.01 4.76 3.68
CA LYS A 292 9.04 4.76 2.21
C LYS A 292 7.69 4.94 1.54
N ASN A 293 6.68 4.16 1.94
CA ASN A 293 5.43 4.11 1.18
C ASN A 293 4.21 3.79 2.03
N PHE A 294 3.02 3.97 1.46
CA PHE A 294 1.75 3.61 2.09
C PHE A 294 0.95 2.59 1.29
N HIS A 295 0.79 2.79 0.00
CA HIS A 295 0.07 1.87 -0.88
C HIS A 295 0.73 1.84 -2.25
N GLY A 296 0.62 0.71 -2.94
CA GLY A 296 0.89 0.61 -4.36
C GLY A 296 -0.38 0.83 -5.17
N TYR A 297 -0.22 1.24 -6.39
CA TYR A 297 -1.27 1.30 -7.40
C TYR A 297 -0.73 0.81 -8.74
N LEU A 298 -1.56 0.12 -9.49
CA LEU A 298 -1.23 -0.31 -10.84
C LEU A 298 -1.45 0.87 -11.79
N GLY A 299 -0.39 1.32 -12.46
CA GLY A 299 -0.48 2.36 -13.47
C GLY A 299 -1.13 1.85 -14.77
N PRO A 300 -1.60 2.77 -15.64
CA PRO A 300 -2.15 2.40 -16.96
C PRO A 300 -1.14 1.67 -17.84
N ASP A 301 0.15 1.88 -17.63
CA ASP A 301 1.25 1.22 -18.31
C ASP A 301 1.55 -0.20 -17.79
N GLY A 302 0.78 -0.68 -16.84
CA GLY A 302 0.93 -2.00 -16.23
C GLY A 302 2.04 -2.13 -15.18
N TRP A 303 2.72 -1.05 -14.82
CA TRP A 303 3.67 -1.03 -13.72
C TRP A 303 2.98 -0.75 -12.38
N LEU A 304 3.45 -1.39 -11.33
CA LEU A 304 3.03 -1.12 -9.96
C LEU A 304 3.86 0.01 -9.38
N TYR A 305 3.24 1.12 -9.07
CA TYR A 305 3.88 2.32 -8.51
C TYR A 305 3.72 2.39 -6.99
N SER A 306 4.73 2.94 -6.32
CA SER A 306 4.59 3.37 -4.93
C SER A 306 3.95 4.76 -4.87
N ALA A 307 3.07 4.98 -3.91
CA ALA A 307 2.60 6.33 -3.60
C ALA A 307 3.67 7.10 -2.79
N PHE A 308 3.72 8.42 -2.97
CA PHE A 308 4.62 9.28 -2.21
C PHE A 308 4.29 9.29 -0.72
N TRP A 309 5.30 9.17 0.12
CA TRP A 309 5.15 9.29 1.55
C TRP A 309 6.39 9.92 2.16
N ALA A 310 6.27 11.12 2.71
CA ALA A 310 7.39 11.83 3.36
C ALA A 310 8.69 11.84 2.54
N ASP A 311 8.60 11.64 1.24
CA ASP A 311 9.70 11.55 0.29
C ASP A 311 9.19 11.95 -1.10
N THR A 312 10.06 12.51 -1.92
CA THR A 312 9.79 12.82 -3.33
C THR A 312 10.09 11.64 -4.26
N LYS A 313 10.67 10.59 -3.71
CA LYS A 313 11.06 9.41 -4.47
C LYS A 313 9.91 8.45 -4.65
N CYS A 314 9.58 8.18 -5.90
CA CYS A 314 8.64 7.16 -6.31
C CYS A 314 9.40 5.99 -6.90
N PHE A 315 9.01 4.78 -6.58
CA PHE A 315 9.49 3.61 -7.31
C PHE A 315 8.36 2.90 -8.04
N ARG A 316 8.73 2.11 -9.02
CA ARG A 316 7.81 1.21 -9.70
C ARG A 316 8.42 -0.18 -9.86
N ILE A 317 7.55 -1.18 -9.93
CA ILE A 317 7.92 -2.58 -10.11
C ILE A 317 7.13 -3.10 -11.31
N ASN A 318 7.80 -3.74 -12.26
CA ASN A 318 7.12 -4.47 -13.31
C ASN A 318 6.57 -5.79 -12.72
N PRO A 319 5.23 -6.02 -12.71
CA PRO A 319 4.67 -7.20 -12.08
C PRO A 319 5.07 -8.53 -12.75
N ASN A 320 5.41 -8.50 -14.04
CA ASN A 320 5.79 -9.69 -14.81
C ASN A 320 7.24 -10.10 -14.59
N THR A 321 8.16 -9.13 -14.59
CA THR A 321 9.60 -9.38 -14.54
C THR A 321 10.21 -9.13 -13.16
N LEU A 322 9.49 -8.44 -12.27
CA LEU A 322 9.95 -7.92 -10.99
C LEU A 322 11.08 -6.88 -11.12
N GLU A 323 11.27 -6.34 -12.32
CA GLU A 323 12.17 -5.22 -12.54
C GLU A 323 11.77 -4.04 -11.67
N PHE A 324 12.75 -3.44 -11.00
CA PHE A 324 12.56 -2.31 -10.11
C PHE A 324 13.21 -1.06 -10.70
N GLN A 325 12.50 0.04 -10.67
CA GLN A 325 12.99 1.35 -11.06
C GLN A 325 12.55 2.40 -10.04
N TRP A 326 13.27 3.53 -9.93
CA TRP A 326 12.85 4.64 -9.10
C TRP A 326 13.22 5.99 -9.72
N LYS A 327 12.47 7.03 -9.36
CA LYS A 327 12.67 8.41 -9.81
C LYS A 327 12.48 9.36 -8.63
N ASP A 328 13.32 10.40 -8.58
CA ASP A 328 13.13 11.54 -7.69
C ASP A 328 12.36 12.64 -8.41
N TYR A 329 11.25 13.06 -7.82
CA TYR A 329 10.41 14.16 -8.31
C TYR A 329 10.67 15.45 -7.52
N GLU A 330 11.83 15.59 -6.86
CA GLU A 330 12.12 16.75 -5.99
C GLU A 330 11.96 18.07 -6.73
N ASP A 331 12.42 18.16 -7.98
CA ASP A 331 12.32 19.37 -8.78
C ASP A 331 10.88 19.70 -9.17
N ASP A 332 10.09 18.69 -9.53
CA ASP A 332 8.66 18.84 -9.83
C ASP A 332 7.89 19.40 -8.63
N PHE A 333 8.26 19.00 -7.39
CA PHE A 333 7.66 19.52 -6.17
C PHE A 333 8.07 20.98 -5.87
N LYS A 334 9.27 21.41 -6.25
CA LYS A 334 9.76 22.79 -6.04
C LYS A 334 9.01 23.79 -6.91
N ASP A 335 8.73 23.44 -8.16
CA ASP A 335 8.05 24.31 -9.11
C ASP A 335 6.59 24.59 -8.76
N GLY A 336 5.99 23.71 -7.99
CA GLY A 336 4.57 23.80 -7.60
C GLY A 336 4.23 24.82 -6.54
N LYS A 337 5.16 25.68 -6.08
CA LYS A 337 4.95 26.62 -4.96
C LYS A 337 4.22 25.98 -3.76
N ALA A 338 4.44 24.70 -3.53
CA ALA A 338 4.08 24.10 -2.27
C ALA A 338 4.91 24.86 -1.23
N THR A 339 4.31 25.84 -0.58
CA THR A 339 4.91 26.55 0.55
C THR A 339 5.11 25.58 1.68
N ALA A 340 6.13 24.75 1.57
CA ALA A 340 6.75 24.17 2.73
C ALA A 340 7.13 25.38 3.61
N LYS A 341 6.64 25.40 4.82
CA LYS A 341 7.15 26.35 5.81
C LYS A 341 8.66 26.22 5.79
N GLU A 342 9.36 27.33 5.51
CA GLU A 342 10.82 27.40 5.62
C GLU A 342 11.30 26.67 6.87
N GLY A 343 12.21 25.73 6.69
CA GLY A 343 12.79 24.95 7.79
C GLY A 343 12.28 23.53 7.97
N SER A 344 11.17 23.15 7.34
CA SER A 344 10.76 21.76 7.23
C SER A 344 10.87 21.38 5.76
N GLY A 345 11.93 20.73 5.33
CA GLY A 345 12.06 20.28 3.95
C GLY A 345 10.80 19.58 3.45
N ILE A 346 10.79 19.07 2.24
CA ILE A 346 9.69 18.28 1.64
C ILE A 346 9.04 17.29 2.63
N MET A 347 9.74 16.95 3.71
CA MET A 347 9.20 16.26 4.89
C MET A 347 8.00 16.94 5.55
N SER A 348 7.73 18.23 5.32
CA SER A 348 6.48 18.86 5.81
C SER A 348 5.28 18.57 4.91
N LEU A 349 5.49 18.14 3.68
CA LEU A 349 4.48 17.40 2.92
C LEU A 349 4.12 16.11 3.66
N GLY A 350 4.95 15.71 4.56
CA GLY A 350 5.11 14.40 5.11
C GLY A 350 4.33 14.04 6.34
N THR A 351 3.44 14.78 6.84
CA THR A 351 2.46 14.21 7.79
C THR A 351 1.23 13.66 7.08
N GLY A 352 1.26 13.68 5.78
CA GLY A 352 0.21 13.22 4.94
C GLY A 352 0.40 11.79 4.46
N TYR A 353 -0.59 10.99 4.62
CA TYR A 353 -0.67 9.64 4.09
C TYR A 353 -1.37 9.72 2.74
N SER A 354 -0.68 9.58 1.61
CA SER A 354 -1.35 9.23 0.37
C SER A 354 -1.77 7.76 0.49
N THR A 355 -2.93 7.51 1.05
CA THR A 355 -3.47 6.16 1.21
C THR A 355 -4.36 5.77 0.06
N ALA A 356 -4.54 6.66 -0.90
CA ALA A 356 -5.43 6.43 -2.00
C ALA A 356 -4.79 6.94 -3.28
N ALA A 357 -4.68 6.06 -4.24
CA ALA A 357 -4.42 6.37 -5.62
C ALA A 357 -5.58 5.86 -6.46
N LEU A 358 -5.97 6.62 -7.45
CA LEU A 358 -7.06 6.27 -8.32
C LEU A 358 -6.65 6.48 -9.76
N VAL A 359 -6.82 5.44 -10.56
CA VAL A 359 -6.44 5.45 -11.99
C VAL A 359 -7.65 5.80 -12.83
N LYS A 360 -7.54 6.84 -13.64
CA LYS A 360 -8.56 7.21 -14.62
C LYS A 360 -7.95 7.93 -15.82
N ASN A 361 -8.43 7.61 -17.02
CA ASN A 361 -8.07 8.30 -18.27
C ASN A 361 -6.55 8.50 -18.43
N ASN A 362 -5.80 7.40 -18.35
CA ASN A 362 -4.34 7.40 -18.47
C ASN A 362 -3.63 8.30 -17.44
N SER A 363 -4.24 8.51 -16.30
CA SER A 363 -3.71 9.31 -15.20
C SER A 363 -3.95 8.66 -13.84
N VAL A 364 -3.08 8.95 -12.89
CA VAL A 364 -3.24 8.56 -11.50
C VAL A 364 -3.40 9.79 -10.64
N TYR A 365 -4.50 9.86 -9.91
CA TYR A 365 -4.78 10.91 -8.94
C TYR A 365 -4.31 10.48 -7.56
N LEU A 366 -3.55 11.33 -6.89
CA LEU A 366 -3.01 11.06 -5.57
C LEU A 366 -3.59 12.04 -4.55
N GLY A 367 -4.28 11.50 -3.55
CA GLY A 367 -4.73 12.27 -2.40
C GLY A 367 -3.53 12.61 -1.52
N LEU A 368 -3.19 13.88 -1.42
CA LEU A 368 -2.15 14.36 -0.52
C LEU A 368 -2.76 14.79 0.80
N ALA A 369 -2.30 14.18 1.87
CA ALA A 369 -2.60 14.64 3.19
C ALA A 369 -1.48 15.59 3.64
N GLY A 370 -1.82 16.79 3.99
CA GLY A 370 -0.87 17.78 4.51
C GLY A 370 -0.45 18.86 3.53
N THR A 371 -0.93 18.81 2.30
CA THR A 371 -0.77 19.92 1.33
C THR A 371 -2.12 20.56 1.01
N SER A 372 -2.05 21.77 0.48
CA SER A 372 -3.24 22.46 -0.06
C SER A 372 -3.62 22.01 -1.47
N ARG A 373 -2.91 21.05 -2.05
CA ARG A 373 -3.08 20.63 -3.45
C ARG A 373 -3.11 19.12 -3.61
N ALA A 374 -3.86 18.63 -4.57
CA ALA A 374 -3.80 17.25 -5.03
C ALA A 374 -2.85 17.11 -6.22
N ILE A 375 -2.33 15.91 -6.43
CA ILE A 375 -1.39 15.59 -7.51
C ILE A 375 -2.05 14.66 -8.51
N LYS A 376 -1.72 14.87 -9.77
CA LYS A 376 -1.99 13.99 -10.89
C LYS A 376 -0.68 13.54 -11.51
N LEU A 377 -0.53 12.26 -11.77
CA LEU A 377 0.52 11.70 -12.60
C LEU A 377 -0.08 11.34 -13.95
N GLU A 378 0.39 11.98 -15.02
CA GLU A 378 -0.07 11.79 -16.39
C GLU A 378 0.87 10.83 -17.12
N PHE A 379 0.30 9.76 -17.67
CA PHE A 379 1.03 8.80 -18.48
C PHE A 379 0.91 9.17 -19.95
N ASP A 380 1.99 8.98 -20.70
CA ASP A 380 1.94 9.14 -22.13
C ASP A 380 1.03 8.05 -22.74
N ALA A 381 0.23 8.44 -23.74
CA ALA A 381 -0.75 7.55 -24.39
C ALA A 381 -0.08 6.52 -25.29
#